data_62b6fb0340024f3f820abb86d7387536
#
_entry.id   62b6fb0340024f3f820abb86d7387536
#
_cell.length_a   1.000
_cell.length_b   1.000
_cell.length_c   1.000
_cell.angle_alpha   90.00
_cell.angle_beta   90.00
_cell.angle_gamma   90.00
#
_symmetry.space_group_name_H-M   'P 1'
#
loop_
_entity.id
_entity.type
_entity.pdbx_description
1 polymer ?
#
loop_
_entity_poly.entity_id
_entity_poly.type
_entity_poly.pdbx_seq_one_letter_code
_entity_poly.pdbx_strand_id
1 'polypeptide(L)'
;MPNYNGVWSLSTHYQYRTDWPTFPGTAIFGMGSISGSNYIASIDTVNFGSGGNATDWGDVGVATADPACSGSSTRGIFSGGIGSGGASNVLQYVTIATAGDTADFGDLTVARGGAGGASNATRSLTFAGNSGTGNLNTIDYVTIANTGNASDFGDTSAVNHYPDALASTTRAVLGGGTGFTDVMEYVTIANTGNVTDFGNLTAATGYISACAGSTRGIFGGGYSNDITNTIEYITIASAGNATDFGNLTVAKFNLSAAANKTQALFFNGSTAAATYTNVIEKITIATTGNAADFGDGVVARRYSAATSSAHGGIA
;
A
#
# COMPACT_ATOMS: atom_id res chain seq x y z
N MET A 1 28.75 -14.17 -14.19
CA MET A 1 28.82 -13.29 -13.02
C MET A 1 30.24 -13.22 -12.55
N PRO A 2 30.83 -12.06 -12.29
CA PRO A 2 32.15 -11.97 -11.70
C PRO A 2 32.13 -12.67 -10.34
N ASN A 3 33.20 -13.40 -10.05
CA ASN A 3 33.32 -14.17 -8.80
C ASN A 3 33.99 -13.26 -7.76
N TYR A 4 33.22 -12.66 -6.89
CA TYR A 4 33.68 -11.68 -5.89
C TYR A 4 34.02 -12.38 -4.57
N ASN A 5 35.20 -12.99 -4.48
CA ASN A 5 35.72 -13.59 -3.25
C ASN A 5 36.73 -12.62 -2.60
N GLY A 6 36.45 -12.09 -1.44
CA GLY A 6 37.43 -11.30 -0.67
C GLY A 6 36.88 -10.15 0.15
N VAL A 7 37.75 -9.49 0.89
CA VAL A 7 37.42 -8.29 1.67
C VAL A 7 37.40 -7.06 0.76
N TRP A 8 36.29 -6.39 0.71
CA TRP A 8 36.05 -5.23 -0.15
C TRP A 8 36.48 -3.94 0.55
N SER A 9 37.30 -3.15 -0.12
CA SER A 9 37.55 -1.76 0.31
C SER A 9 36.35 -0.88 -0.05
N LEU A 10 36.20 0.26 0.63
CA LEU A 10 35.17 1.25 0.30
C LEU A 10 35.23 1.71 -1.16
N SER A 11 36.44 1.83 -1.74
CA SER A 11 36.62 2.18 -3.15
C SER A 11 36.14 1.07 -4.08
N THR A 12 36.39 -0.19 -3.74
CA THR A 12 35.91 -1.34 -4.51
C THR A 12 34.39 -1.44 -4.43
N HIS A 13 33.82 -1.21 -3.25
CA HIS A 13 32.38 -1.09 -3.05
C HIS A 13 31.74 -0.03 -3.96
N TYR A 14 32.35 1.14 -4.04
CA TYR A 14 31.86 2.23 -4.88
C TYR A 14 31.99 1.93 -6.37
N GLN A 15 33.11 1.33 -6.80
CA GLN A 15 33.39 1.01 -8.19
C GLN A 15 32.42 -0.03 -8.78
N TYR A 16 32.04 -1.02 -7.98
CA TYR A 16 31.15 -2.12 -8.42
C TYR A 16 29.72 -2.00 -7.90
N ARG A 17 29.33 -0.82 -7.45
CA ARG A 17 27.97 -0.57 -6.90
C ARG A 17 26.87 -0.92 -7.89
N THR A 18 27.10 -0.78 -9.19
CA THR A 18 26.14 -1.13 -10.25
C THR A 18 26.02 -2.63 -10.50
N ASP A 19 27.03 -3.42 -10.09
CA ASP A 19 27.06 -4.88 -10.27
C ASP A 19 26.48 -5.64 -9.08
N TRP A 20 26.12 -4.92 -8.02
CA TRP A 20 25.48 -5.52 -6.87
C TRP A 20 24.09 -6.02 -7.26
N PRO A 21 23.72 -7.24 -6.82
CA PRO A 21 22.35 -7.69 -7.01
C PRO A 21 21.43 -6.69 -6.33
N THR A 22 20.74 -5.90 -7.12
CA THR A 22 19.58 -5.16 -6.61
C THR A 22 18.58 -6.22 -6.21
N PHE A 23 18.35 -6.41 -4.92
CA PHE A 23 17.24 -7.23 -4.46
C PHE A 23 15.97 -6.55 -4.96
N PRO A 24 15.25 -7.15 -5.89
CA PRO A 24 14.09 -6.51 -6.51
C PRO A 24 12.98 -6.24 -5.50
N GLY A 25 13.11 -6.81 -4.31
CA GLY A 25 12.12 -6.72 -3.25
C GLY A 25 11.01 -7.76 -3.38
N THR A 26 10.34 -7.97 -2.27
CA THR A 26 9.19 -8.86 -2.15
C THR A 26 7.97 -8.02 -1.83
N ALA A 27 6.89 -8.17 -2.57
CA ALA A 27 5.59 -7.66 -2.21
C ALA A 27 4.80 -8.75 -1.48
N ILE A 28 4.10 -8.34 -0.44
CA ILE A 28 3.10 -9.14 0.25
C ILE A 28 1.75 -8.44 0.11
N PHE A 29 0.70 -9.21 -0.10
CA PHE A 29 -0.67 -8.72 -0.14
C PHE A 29 -1.60 -9.76 0.44
N GLY A 30 -2.61 -9.31 1.16
CA GLY A 30 -3.42 -10.27 1.89
C GLY A 30 -4.72 -9.72 2.39
N MET A 31 -5.43 -10.60 3.10
CA MET A 31 -6.74 -10.30 3.67
C MET A 31 -7.77 -10.00 2.58
N GLY A 32 -8.89 -9.41 2.95
CA GLY A 32 -9.93 -9.04 2.00
C GLY A 32 -11.11 -10.00 1.98
N SER A 33 -11.93 -9.92 0.94
CA SER A 33 -13.16 -10.71 0.81
C SER A 33 -13.23 -11.40 -0.54
N ILE A 34 -13.70 -12.65 -0.55
CA ILE A 34 -13.95 -13.46 -1.76
C ILE A 34 -15.43 -13.50 -2.14
N SER A 35 -16.34 -13.15 -1.22
CA SER A 35 -17.77 -12.96 -1.50
C SER A 35 -18.47 -12.34 -0.29
N GLY A 36 -19.18 -11.25 -0.48
CA GLY A 36 -19.93 -10.60 0.62
C GLY A 36 -19.07 -10.39 1.88
N SER A 37 -19.47 -11.00 2.98
CA SER A 37 -18.77 -10.98 4.27
C SER A 37 -17.87 -12.22 4.49
N ASN A 38 -17.47 -12.91 3.43
CA ASN A 38 -16.53 -14.03 3.54
C ASN A 38 -15.09 -13.47 3.53
N TYR A 39 -14.61 -13.13 4.70
CA TYR A 39 -13.26 -12.61 4.93
C TYR A 39 -12.24 -13.74 4.88
N ILE A 40 -11.09 -13.49 4.27
CA ILE A 40 -10.01 -14.48 4.14
C ILE A 40 -8.79 -14.06 4.94
N ALA A 41 -8.10 -15.06 5.47
CA ALA A 41 -6.90 -14.85 6.27
C ALA A 41 -5.62 -14.83 5.42
N SER A 42 -5.63 -15.42 4.21
CA SER A 42 -4.41 -15.68 3.46
C SER A 42 -3.65 -14.42 3.07
N ILE A 43 -2.33 -14.52 3.21
CA ILE A 43 -1.34 -13.58 2.71
C ILE A 43 -0.60 -14.23 1.55
N ASP A 44 -0.53 -13.56 0.42
CA ASP A 44 0.19 -14.00 -0.75
C ASP A 44 1.46 -13.15 -0.95
N THR A 45 2.42 -13.69 -1.66
CA THR A 45 3.67 -13.00 -1.97
C THR A 45 4.06 -13.13 -3.43
N VAL A 46 4.72 -12.09 -3.93
CA VAL A 46 5.42 -12.10 -5.22
C VAL A 46 6.79 -11.43 -5.09
N ASN A 47 7.73 -11.86 -5.92
CA ASN A 47 9.02 -11.21 -6.07
C ASN A 47 9.01 -10.34 -7.32
N PHE A 48 9.34 -9.05 -7.21
CA PHE A 48 9.33 -8.11 -8.35
C PHE A 48 10.27 -8.54 -9.49
N GLY A 49 11.33 -9.27 -9.20
CA GLY A 49 12.35 -9.64 -10.20
C GLY A 49 12.08 -10.93 -10.95
N SER A 50 11.31 -11.85 -10.39
CA SER A 50 11.05 -13.15 -11.03
C SER A 50 9.86 -13.10 -11.99
N GLY A 51 8.89 -12.22 -11.74
CA GLY A 51 7.60 -12.27 -12.44
C GLY A 51 6.80 -13.52 -12.10
N GLY A 52 5.56 -13.58 -12.58
CA GLY A 52 4.70 -14.75 -12.46
C GLY A 52 3.72 -14.70 -11.29
N ASN A 53 3.08 -15.83 -11.05
CA ASN A 53 2.00 -15.93 -10.09
C ASN A 53 2.48 -15.79 -8.65
N ALA A 54 1.58 -15.30 -7.80
CA ALA A 54 1.79 -15.27 -6.35
C ALA A 54 1.85 -16.68 -5.77
N THR A 55 2.51 -16.76 -4.63
CA THR A 55 2.53 -17.97 -3.80
C THR A 55 1.99 -17.64 -2.42
N ASP A 56 1.41 -18.63 -1.78
CA ASP A 56 0.96 -18.53 -0.40
C ASP A 56 2.13 -18.20 0.51
N TRP A 57 1.89 -17.28 1.47
CA TRP A 57 2.90 -16.81 2.41
C TRP A 57 2.61 -17.25 3.85
N GLY A 58 1.34 -17.28 4.22
CA GLY A 58 0.81 -17.57 5.56
C GLY A 58 -0.53 -16.89 5.77
N ASP A 59 -0.98 -16.87 7.01
CA ASP A 59 -2.29 -16.35 7.38
C ASP A 59 -2.23 -15.22 8.41
N VAL A 60 -3.24 -14.35 8.39
CA VAL A 60 -3.46 -13.37 9.46
C VAL A 60 -4.23 -14.02 10.61
N GLY A 61 -3.93 -13.62 11.84
CA GLY A 61 -4.64 -14.09 13.03
C GLY A 61 -6.09 -13.58 13.10
N VAL A 62 -6.35 -12.37 12.56
CA VAL A 62 -7.69 -11.76 12.48
C VAL A 62 -7.99 -11.39 11.04
N ALA A 63 -8.86 -12.17 10.38
CA ALA A 63 -9.26 -11.94 9.00
C ALA A 63 -10.22 -10.75 8.91
N THR A 64 -9.86 -9.75 8.12
CA THR A 64 -10.69 -8.57 7.81
C THR A 64 -10.63 -8.23 6.32
N ALA A 65 -11.59 -7.46 5.85
CA ALA A 65 -11.52 -6.72 4.60
C ALA A 65 -11.16 -5.26 4.88
N ASP A 66 -10.68 -4.54 3.88
CA ASP A 66 -10.33 -3.13 3.98
C ASP A 66 -9.31 -2.79 5.09
N PRO A 67 -8.30 -3.61 5.39
CA PRO A 67 -7.23 -3.17 6.25
C PRO A 67 -6.39 -2.12 5.53
N ALA A 68 -5.70 -1.26 6.27
CA ALA A 68 -4.55 -0.55 5.74
C ALA A 68 -3.32 -1.46 5.80
N CYS A 69 -2.33 -1.22 4.93
CA CYS A 69 -1.05 -1.93 5.00
C CYS A 69 0.12 -0.98 4.78
N SER A 70 1.20 -1.23 5.49
CA SER A 70 2.44 -0.48 5.39
C SER A 70 3.60 -1.34 5.89
N GLY A 71 4.82 -0.85 5.85
CA GLY A 71 5.91 -1.67 6.36
C GLY A 71 7.29 -1.04 6.25
N SER A 72 8.29 -1.82 6.60
CA SER A 72 9.71 -1.55 6.42
C SER A 72 10.32 -2.62 5.49
N SER A 73 11.63 -2.58 5.30
CA SER A 73 12.34 -3.64 4.58
C SER A 73 12.22 -5.03 5.23
N THR A 74 11.80 -5.10 6.50
CA THR A 74 11.76 -6.34 7.27
C THR A 74 10.37 -6.73 7.76
N ARG A 75 9.47 -5.77 7.97
CA ARG A 75 8.12 -6.01 8.53
C ARG A 75 7.05 -5.44 7.63
N GLY A 76 6.00 -6.23 7.37
CA GLY A 76 4.73 -5.76 6.83
C GLY A 76 3.70 -5.69 7.96
N ILE A 77 2.95 -4.59 8.07
CA ILE A 77 1.96 -4.34 9.13
C ILE A 77 0.60 -4.17 8.45
N PHE A 78 -0.36 -5.00 8.85
CA PHE A 78 -1.77 -4.88 8.50
C PHE A 78 -2.50 -4.20 9.66
N SER A 79 -3.30 -3.19 9.36
CA SER A 79 -3.89 -2.29 10.34
C SER A 79 -5.41 -2.28 10.22
N GLY A 80 -6.12 -2.70 11.26
CA GLY A 80 -7.56 -2.63 11.33
C GLY A 80 -8.30 -3.50 10.31
N GLY A 81 -9.31 -2.90 9.65
CA GLY A 81 -10.19 -3.54 8.68
C GLY A 81 -11.57 -3.84 9.25
N ILE A 82 -12.44 -4.42 8.42
CA ILE A 82 -13.81 -4.83 8.76
C ILE A 82 -13.88 -6.35 8.81
N GLY A 83 -14.13 -6.90 9.98
CA GLY A 83 -14.31 -8.33 10.20
C GLY A 83 -15.77 -8.69 10.52
N SER A 84 -16.00 -9.94 10.89
CA SER A 84 -17.33 -10.43 11.28
C SER A 84 -17.89 -9.73 12.52
N GLY A 85 -17.05 -9.17 13.36
CA GLY A 85 -17.41 -8.36 14.53
C GLY A 85 -17.56 -6.86 14.27
N GLY A 86 -17.39 -6.40 13.03
CA GLY A 86 -17.36 -4.98 12.65
C GLY A 86 -15.96 -4.44 12.47
N ALA A 87 -15.76 -3.15 12.69
CA ALA A 87 -14.45 -2.52 12.58
C ALA A 87 -13.47 -3.05 13.62
N SER A 88 -12.24 -3.31 13.20
CA SER A 88 -11.14 -3.82 14.05
C SER A 88 -10.13 -2.71 14.35
N ASN A 89 -9.52 -2.74 15.54
CA ASN A 89 -8.36 -1.92 15.88
C ASN A 89 -7.04 -2.70 15.84
N VAL A 90 -7.06 -4.00 15.60
CA VAL A 90 -5.89 -4.87 15.69
C VAL A 90 -4.86 -4.50 14.63
N LEU A 91 -3.62 -4.35 15.08
CA LEU A 91 -2.43 -4.28 14.24
C LEU A 91 -1.74 -5.65 14.25
N GLN A 92 -1.48 -6.20 13.08
CA GLN A 92 -0.81 -7.50 12.90
C GLN A 92 0.40 -7.33 11.99
N TYR A 93 1.47 -8.07 12.22
CA TYR A 93 2.65 -7.97 11.38
C TYR A 93 3.23 -9.32 10.98
N VAL A 94 3.91 -9.31 9.84
CA VAL A 94 4.78 -10.40 9.37
C VAL A 94 6.22 -9.95 9.27
N THR A 95 7.16 -10.89 9.40
CA THR A 95 8.57 -10.69 9.04
C THR A 95 8.75 -11.07 7.57
N ILE A 96 8.95 -10.08 6.68
CA ILE A 96 8.91 -10.31 5.21
C ILE A 96 9.94 -11.33 4.71
N ALA A 97 11.06 -11.50 5.41
CA ALA A 97 12.10 -12.46 5.01
C ALA A 97 11.72 -13.93 5.27
N THR A 98 10.68 -14.19 6.07
CA THR A 98 10.33 -15.54 6.54
C THR A 98 8.83 -15.74 6.39
N ALA A 99 8.43 -16.69 5.54
CA ALA A 99 7.02 -17.06 5.41
C ALA A 99 6.46 -17.53 6.76
N GLY A 100 5.20 -17.24 7.01
CA GLY A 100 4.48 -17.62 8.22
C GLY A 100 3.36 -16.67 8.57
N ASP A 101 2.63 -17.04 9.60
CA ASP A 101 1.45 -16.29 10.06
C ASP A 101 1.83 -14.97 10.73
N THR A 102 0.85 -14.05 10.79
CA THR A 102 1.04 -12.80 11.50
C THR A 102 1.18 -13.01 13.01
N ALA A 103 1.97 -12.14 13.61
CA ALA A 103 1.98 -11.95 15.06
C ALA A 103 1.24 -10.65 15.42
N ASP A 104 0.74 -10.58 16.64
CA ASP A 104 0.16 -9.37 17.21
C ASP A 104 1.20 -8.25 17.29
N PHE A 105 0.83 -7.07 16.83
CA PHE A 105 1.67 -5.87 16.94
C PHE A 105 1.18 -4.92 18.05
N GLY A 106 -0.13 -4.82 18.25
CA GLY A 106 -0.83 -3.91 19.13
C GLY A 106 -2.13 -3.43 18.53
N ASP A 107 -2.62 -2.25 18.95
CA ASP A 107 -3.91 -1.72 18.56
C ASP A 107 -3.84 -0.29 18.01
N LEU A 108 -4.71 0.04 17.05
CA LEU A 108 -5.03 1.42 16.66
C LEU A 108 -5.73 2.15 17.82
N THR A 109 -5.69 3.47 17.81
CA THR A 109 -6.41 4.30 18.80
C THR A 109 -7.92 4.16 18.66
N VAL A 110 -8.42 3.91 17.46
CA VAL A 110 -9.85 3.69 17.15
C VAL A 110 -9.99 2.56 16.14
N ALA A 111 -10.90 1.60 16.39
CA ALA A 111 -11.25 0.55 15.46
C ALA A 111 -11.78 1.13 14.14
N ARG A 112 -11.24 0.69 13.01
CA ARG A 112 -11.61 1.24 11.69
C ARG A 112 -11.23 0.30 10.54
N GLY A 113 -11.96 0.42 9.42
CA GLY A 113 -11.58 -0.16 8.14
C GLY A 113 -11.67 0.85 7.02
N GLY A 114 -11.19 0.51 5.83
CA GLY A 114 -11.12 1.42 4.69
C GLY A 114 -10.23 2.63 4.95
N ALA A 115 -9.14 2.41 5.67
CA ALA A 115 -8.11 3.40 5.96
C ALA A 115 -6.97 3.32 4.95
N GLY A 116 -6.28 4.42 4.68
CA GLY A 116 -5.05 4.43 3.88
C GLY A 116 -3.83 4.10 4.74
N GLY A 117 -2.85 3.40 4.17
CA GLY A 117 -1.61 3.03 4.86
C GLY A 117 -0.37 3.53 4.15
N ALA A 118 0.56 4.13 4.89
CA ALA A 118 1.85 4.55 4.35
C ALA A 118 2.96 4.47 5.41
N SER A 119 4.20 4.32 4.98
CA SER A 119 5.32 4.23 5.92
C SER A 119 6.64 4.68 5.33
N ASN A 120 7.55 5.06 6.21
CA ASN A 120 8.96 5.05 5.91
C ASN A 120 9.65 3.87 6.64
N ALA A 121 10.99 3.84 6.66
CA ALA A 121 11.73 2.75 7.31
C ALA A 121 11.45 2.61 8.82
N THR A 122 10.91 3.63 9.49
CA THR A 122 10.79 3.70 10.95
C THR A 122 9.36 3.82 11.45
N ARG A 123 8.50 4.54 10.74
CA ARG A 123 7.11 4.81 11.14
C ARG A 123 6.11 4.29 10.11
N SER A 124 5.11 3.60 10.60
CA SER A 124 3.88 3.25 9.88
C SER A 124 2.78 4.22 10.29
N LEU A 125 2.04 4.75 9.32
CA LEU A 125 0.89 5.63 9.50
C LEU A 125 -0.36 4.96 8.95
N THR A 126 -1.48 5.16 9.66
CA THR A 126 -2.82 4.72 9.24
C THR A 126 -3.73 5.94 9.22
N PHE A 127 -4.27 6.26 8.05
CA PHE A 127 -5.01 7.50 7.78
C PHE A 127 -6.51 7.25 7.71
N ALA A 128 -7.30 8.05 8.42
CA ALA A 128 -8.76 8.13 8.27
C ALA A 128 -9.46 6.76 8.45
N GLY A 129 -10.45 6.43 7.63
CA GLY A 129 -11.22 5.18 7.70
C GLY A 129 -12.60 5.36 8.32
N ASN A 130 -13.31 4.25 8.51
CA ASN A 130 -14.66 4.23 9.09
C ASN A 130 -14.73 3.31 10.31
N SER A 131 -15.24 3.81 11.41
CA SER A 131 -15.38 3.10 12.68
C SER A 131 -16.61 2.18 12.76
N GLY A 132 -17.42 2.12 11.72
CA GLY A 132 -18.75 1.49 11.75
C GLY A 132 -19.86 2.43 12.24
N THR A 133 -19.51 3.53 12.91
CA THR A 133 -20.44 4.58 13.34
C THR A 133 -20.26 5.90 12.58
N GLY A 134 -19.16 6.07 11.89
CA GLY A 134 -18.85 7.26 11.08
C GLY A 134 -17.44 7.25 10.53
N ASN A 135 -17.22 8.08 9.52
CA ASN A 135 -15.90 8.30 8.95
C ASN A 135 -15.03 9.09 9.94
N LEU A 136 -13.75 8.81 9.92
CA LEU A 136 -12.74 9.40 10.80
C LEU A 136 -11.81 10.32 10.00
N ASN A 137 -11.18 11.27 10.69
CA ASN A 137 -10.06 12.06 10.18
C ASN A 137 -8.74 11.75 10.91
N THR A 138 -8.75 10.91 11.92
CA THR A 138 -7.60 10.57 12.76
C THR A 138 -6.50 9.89 11.95
N ILE A 139 -5.28 10.29 12.19
CA ILE A 139 -4.07 9.64 11.68
C ILE A 139 -3.37 9.00 12.87
N ASP A 140 -3.19 7.68 12.84
CA ASP A 140 -2.42 6.95 13.83
C ASP A 140 -1.02 6.62 13.32
N TYR A 141 -0.06 6.45 14.23
CA TYR A 141 1.25 5.93 13.88
C TYR A 141 1.80 4.93 14.90
N VAL A 142 2.67 4.05 14.41
CA VAL A 142 3.51 3.16 15.23
C VAL A 142 4.98 3.23 14.79
N THR A 143 5.88 2.92 15.71
CA THR A 143 7.30 2.69 15.39
C THR A 143 7.46 1.23 14.96
N ILE A 144 7.79 0.98 13.70
CA ILE A 144 7.77 -0.37 13.10
C ILE A 144 8.69 -1.37 13.80
N ALA A 145 9.81 -0.93 14.35
CA ALA A 145 10.78 -1.81 15.01
C ALA A 145 10.27 -2.43 16.32
N ASN A 146 9.34 -1.78 17.00
CA ASN A 146 8.85 -2.18 18.33
C ASN A 146 7.34 -2.38 18.29
N THR A 147 6.89 -3.56 18.74
CA THR A 147 5.45 -3.82 18.92
C THR A 147 4.88 -2.93 20.03
N GLY A 148 3.62 -2.56 19.88
CA GLY A 148 2.88 -1.71 20.81
C GLY A 148 1.74 -0.99 20.13
N ASN A 149 0.89 -0.39 20.94
CA ASN A 149 -0.28 0.34 20.45
C ASN A 149 0.11 1.62 19.71
N ALA A 150 -0.72 1.99 18.75
CA ALA A 150 -0.58 3.22 18.00
C ALA A 150 -0.79 4.44 18.91
N SER A 151 -0.19 5.54 18.50
CA SER A 151 -0.39 6.86 19.07
C SER A 151 -1.00 7.78 18.02
N ASP A 152 -1.72 8.76 18.46
CA ASP A 152 -2.23 9.82 17.61
C ASP A 152 -1.09 10.59 16.94
N PHE A 153 -1.20 10.77 15.62
CA PHE A 153 -0.26 11.54 14.82
C PHE A 153 -0.79 12.95 14.52
N GLY A 154 -2.10 13.08 14.32
CA GLY A 154 -2.82 14.27 13.90
C GLY A 154 -4.04 13.91 13.07
N ASP A 155 -4.54 14.86 12.28
CA ASP A 155 -5.80 14.70 11.54
C ASP A 155 -5.65 15.04 10.05
N THR A 156 -6.47 14.37 9.20
CA THR A 156 -6.79 14.82 7.83
C THR A 156 -7.73 16.03 7.90
N SER A 157 -7.78 16.84 6.84
CA SER A 157 -8.59 18.07 6.82
C SER A 157 -10.09 17.80 6.91
N ALA A 158 -10.52 16.63 6.48
CA ALA A 158 -11.92 16.16 6.55
C ALA A 158 -11.97 14.67 6.91
N VAL A 159 -13.09 14.23 7.47
CA VAL A 159 -13.36 12.80 7.68
C VAL A 159 -13.38 12.08 6.32
N ASN A 160 -12.73 10.92 6.24
CA ASN A 160 -12.56 10.20 4.98
C ASN A 160 -12.63 8.67 5.17
N HIS A 161 -12.99 7.97 4.12
CA HIS A 161 -13.10 6.52 4.06
C HIS A 161 -12.75 6.04 2.64
N TYR A 162 -12.00 4.96 2.49
CA TYR A 162 -11.47 4.46 1.22
C TYR A 162 -10.53 5.42 0.45
N PRO A 163 -9.77 6.28 1.13
CA PRO A 163 -8.57 6.84 0.51
C PRO A 163 -7.48 5.77 0.48
N ASP A 164 -6.40 6.02 -0.23
CA ASP A 164 -5.17 5.28 0.00
C ASP A 164 -3.98 6.22 0.08
N ALA A 165 -2.87 5.72 0.62
CA ALA A 165 -1.71 6.54 0.91
C ALA A 165 -0.41 5.90 0.40
N LEU A 166 0.54 6.76 0.09
CA LEU A 166 1.88 6.39 -0.38
C LEU A 166 2.94 7.23 0.35
N ALA A 167 4.19 6.78 0.33
CA ALA A 167 5.23 7.53 1.00
C ALA A 167 6.59 7.52 0.28
N SER A 168 7.32 8.61 0.47
CA SER A 168 8.78 8.66 0.40
C SER A 168 9.39 8.49 1.80
N THR A 169 10.71 8.58 1.91
CA THR A 169 11.40 8.54 3.21
C THR A 169 10.97 9.64 4.18
N THR A 170 10.40 10.75 3.68
CA THR A 170 10.08 11.95 4.47
C THR A 170 8.61 12.34 4.48
N ARG A 171 7.89 12.08 3.41
CA ARG A 171 6.47 12.45 3.22
C ARG A 171 5.59 11.24 3.05
N ALA A 172 4.42 11.26 3.66
CA ALA A 172 3.29 10.42 3.29
C ALA A 172 2.22 11.31 2.64
N VAL A 173 1.66 10.84 1.52
CA VAL A 173 0.61 11.54 0.76
C VAL A 173 -0.60 10.63 0.71
N LEU A 174 -1.75 11.17 1.12
CA LEU A 174 -3.07 10.55 1.05
C LEU A 174 -3.81 11.11 -0.15
N GLY A 175 -4.61 10.31 -0.86
CA GLY A 175 -5.43 10.79 -1.96
C GLY A 175 -6.78 10.09 -2.09
N GLY A 176 -7.77 10.80 -2.62
CA GLY A 176 -9.09 10.26 -2.90
C GLY A 176 -9.93 9.96 -1.66
N GLY A 177 -10.95 9.11 -1.83
CA GLY A 177 -11.81 8.61 -0.75
C GLY A 177 -13.31 8.87 -0.94
N THR A 178 -14.06 8.62 0.11
CA THR A 178 -15.54 8.74 0.09
C THR A 178 -16.00 10.17 -0.12
N GLY A 179 -17.19 10.28 -0.76
CA GLY A 179 -17.64 11.54 -1.30
C GLY A 179 -17.05 11.81 -2.69
N PHE A 180 -16.16 10.92 -3.16
CA PHE A 180 -15.42 11.03 -4.40
C PHE A 180 -14.72 12.39 -4.47
N THR A 181 -13.65 12.49 -3.69
CA THR A 181 -12.80 13.69 -3.66
C THR A 181 -11.57 13.50 -4.54
N ASP A 182 -11.11 14.58 -5.13
CA ASP A 182 -9.84 14.67 -5.83
C ASP A 182 -8.71 15.19 -4.92
N VAL A 183 -9.01 15.57 -3.70
CA VAL A 183 -8.04 16.16 -2.77
C VAL A 183 -6.93 15.17 -2.43
N MET A 184 -5.69 15.64 -2.52
CA MET A 184 -4.52 15.00 -1.95
C MET A 184 -3.95 15.84 -0.82
N GLU A 185 -3.55 15.17 0.24
CA GLU A 185 -2.99 15.80 1.44
C GLU A 185 -1.71 15.08 1.87
N TYR A 186 -0.81 15.76 2.57
CA TYR A 186 0.43 15.13 3.02
C TYR A 186 0.79 15.51 4.46
N VAL A 187 1.61 14.63 5.06
CA VAL A 187 2.31 14.88 6.32
C VAL A 187 3.81 14.66 6.15
N THR A 188 4.59 15.33 7.00
CA THR A 188 6.01 15.02 7.18
C THR A 188 6.12 13.91 8.24
N ILE A 189 6.52 12.69 7.85
CA ILE A 189 6.46 11.48 8.70
C ILE A 189 7.24 11.63 10.03
N ALA A 190 8.31 12.42 10.03
CA ALA A 190 9.14 12.60 11.23
C ALA A 190 8.44 13.37 12.36
N ASN A 191 7.48 14.24 12.04
CA ASN A 191 6.85 15.14 12.98
C ASN A 191 5.35 14.92 13.01
N THR A 192 4.78 14.69 14.19
CA THR A 192 3.33 14.62 14.38
C THR A 192 2.68 15.96 14.07
N GLY A 193 1.46 15.93 13.53
CA GLY A 193 0.69 17.10 13.17
C GLY A 193 -0.32 16.80 12.07
N ASN A 194 -1.19 17.75 11.82
CA ASN A 194 -2.23 17.64 10.82
C ASN A 194 -1.66 17.72 9.40
N VAL A 195 -2.43 17.26 8.44
CA VAL A 195 -2.09 17.30 7.02
C VAL A 195 -1.95 18.73 6.49
N THR A 196 -1.27 18.82 5.37
CA THR A 196 -1.20 20.02 4.52
C THR A 196 -1.68 19.64 3.13
N ASP A 197 -2.34 20.55 2.44
CA ASP A 197 -2.77 20.36 1.06
C ASP A 197 -1.57 20.00 0.15
N PHE A 198 -1.76 18.98 -0.68
CA PHE A 198 -0.75 18.55 -1.65
C PHE A 198 -1.12 18.97 -3.07
N GLY A 199 -2.40 19.01 -3.40
CA GLY A 199 -2.97 19.23 -4.72
C GLY A 199 -4.10 18.25 -5.01
N ASN A 200 -4.43 18.02 -6.28
CA ASN A 200 -5.59 17.21 -6.66
C ASN A 200 -5.22 16.05 -7.58
N LEU A 201 -5.94 14.93 -7.45
CA LEU A 201 -6.03 13.87 -8.45
C LEU A 201 -6.60 14.44 -9.75
N THR A 202 -6.44 13.72 -10.86
CA THR A 202 -7.00 14.15 -12.16
C THR A 202 -8.53 14.08 -12.18
N ALA A 203 -9.13 13.23 -11.33
CA ALA A 203 -10.56 13.12 -11.14
C ALA A 203 -10.90 12.71 -9.70
N ALA A 204 -12.05 13.15 -9.22
CA ALA A 204 -12.57 12.76 -7.91
C ALA A 204 -12.83 11.24 -7.87
N THR A 205 -12.13 10.51 -7.01
CA THR A 205 -12.10 9.04 -6.99
C THR A 205 -11.99 8.51 -5.56
N GLY A 206 -12.72 7.45 -5.27
CA GLY A 206 -12.56 6.66 -4.04
C GLY A 206 -12.25 5.20 -4.35
N TYR A 207 -12.00 4.37 -3.31
CA TYR A 207 -11.64 2.96 -3.48
C TYR A 207 -10.42 2.75 -4.39
N ILE A 208 -9.54 3.74 -4.39
CA ILE A 208 -8.31 3.84 -5.15
C ILE A 208 -7.20 3.05 -4.45
N SER A 209 -6.15 2.70 -5.14
CA SER A 209 -4.96 2.13 -4.53
C SER A 209 -3.73 2.97 -4.81
N ALA A 210 -2.80 3.02 -3.86
CA ALA A 210 -1.61 3.85 -3.93
C ALA A 210 -0.33 3.08 -3.59
N CYS A 211 0.76 3.43 -4.24
CA CYS A 211 2.10 2.94 -3.92
C CYS A 211 3.16 3.93 -4.41
N ALA A 212 4.41 3.76 -4.03
CA ALA A 212 5.45 4.69 -4.40
C ALA A 212 6.80 4.04 -4.67
N GLY A 213 7.50 4.54 -5.68
CA GLY A 213 8.95 4.46 -5.76
C GLY A 213 9.61 5.61 -5.00
N SER A 214 10.92 5.79 -5.17
CA SER A 214 11.68 6.77 -4.37
C SER A 214 11.25 8.24 -4.60
N THR A 215 10.74 8.57 -5.78
CA THR A 215 10.41 9.96 -6.19
C THR A 215 8.99 10.14 -6.69
N ARG A 216 8.41 9.11 -7.29
CA ARG A 216 7.05 9.12 -7.83
C ARG A 216 6.10 8.33 -6.94
N GLY A 217 4.98 8.95 -6.61
CA GLY A 217 3.80 8.30 -6.09
C GLY A 217 2.87 7.94 -7.22
N ILE A 218 2.23 6.80 -7.15
CA ILE A 218 1.31 6.25 -8.14
C ILE A 218 -0.03 5.99 -7.45
N PHE A 219 -1.10 6.46 -8.05
CA PHE A 219 -2.47 6.11 -7.70
C PHE A 219 -3.09 5.35 -8.88
N GLY A 220 -3.93 4.35 -8.63
CA GLY A 220 -4.51 3.58 -9.71
C GLY A 220 -5.85 2.94 -9.43
N GLY A 221 -6.67 2.81 -10.48
CA GLY A 221 -8.01 2.26 -10.40
C GLY A 221 -8.96 3.12 -9.57
N GLY A 222 -9.98 2.49 -9.02
CA GLY A 222 -10.95 3.15 -8.15
C GLY A 222 -12.33 3.31 -8.77
N TYR A 223 -13.17 4.05 -8.09
CA TYR A 223 -14.56 4.26 -8.45
C TYR A 223 -14.97 5.72 -8.18
N SER A 224 -15.72 6.27 -9.11
CA SER A 224 -16.40 7.55 -8.93
C SER A 224 -17.87 7.41 -9.38
N ASN A 225 -18.19 7.85 -10.59
CA ASN A 225 -19.49 7.54 -11.21
C ASN A 225 -19.46 6.19 -11.94
N ASP A 226 -18.26 5.69 -12.24
CA ASP A 226 -18.00 4.39 -12.86
C ASP A 226 -16.66 3.84 -12.37
N ILE A 227 -16.40 2.57 -12.64
CA ILE A 227 -15.12 1.92 -12.34
C ILE A 227 -14.08 2.46 -13.34
N THR A 228 -12.94 2.92 -12.81
CA THR A 228 -11.88 3.48 -13.65
C THR A 228 -10.67 2.54 -13.78
N ASN A 229 -9.99 2.65 -14.91
CA ASN A 229 -8.68 2.02 -15.13
C ASN A 229 -7.53 3.03 -15.10
N THR A 230 -7.80 4.29 -14.81
CA THR A 230 -6.80 5.36 -14.78
C THR A 230 -5.67 5.05 -13.81
N ILE A 231 -4.44 5.24 -14.24
CA ILE A 231 -3.26 5.33 -13.39
C ILE A 231 -2.74 6.75 -13.48
N GLU A 232 -2.46 7.37 -12.35
CA GLU A 232 -1.93 8.73 -12.28
C GLU A 232 -0.74 8.80 -11.34
N TYR A 233 0.10 9.82 -11.49
CA TYR A 233 1.31 9.96 -10.69
C TYR A 233 1.52 11.37 -10.17
N ILE A 234 2.28 11.44 -9.08
CA ILE A 234 2.76 12.68 -8.48
C ILE A 234 4.28 12.63 -8.30
N THR A 235 4.91 13.80 -8.18
CA THR A 235 6.27 13.92 -7.66
C THR A 235 6.20 14.18 -6.16
N ILE A 236 6.52 13.19 -5.32
CA ILE A 236 6.26 13.25 -3.87
C ILE A 236 6.93 14.43 -3.17
N ALA A 237 8.11 14.84 -3.64
CA ALA A 237 8.88 15.95 -3.04
C ALA A 237 8.24 17.32 -3.24
N SER A 238 7.37 17.49 -4.23
CA SER A 238 6.77 18.78 -4.60
C SER A 238 5.26 18.68 -4.61
N ALA A 239 4.57 19.50 -3.81
CA ALA A 239 3.13 19.63 -3.87
C ALA A 239 2.68 20.08 -5.27
N GLY A 240 1.58 19.56 -5.74
CA GLY A 240 1.00 19.82 -7.06
C GLY A 240 0.02 18.72 -7.47
N ASN A 241 -0.70 18.97 -8.56
CA ASN A 241 -1.70 18.04 -9.05
C ASN A 241 -1.08 16.78 -9.66
N ALA A 242 -1.82 15.69 -9.60
CA ALA A 242 -1.49 14.45 -10.28
C ALA A 242 -1.52 14.63 -11.81
N THR A 243 -0.78 13.79 -12.48
CA THR A 243 -0.70 13.75 -13.95
C THR A 243 -1.04 12.34 -14.41
N ASP A 244 -1.72 12.23 -15.53
CA ASP A 244 -2.02 10.94 -16.17
C ASP A 244 -0.72 10.14 -16.39
N PHE A 245 -0.76 8.87 -16.00
CA PHE A 245 0.35 7.93 -16.21
C PHE A 245 0.04 6.94 -17.33
N GLY A 246 -1.20 6.52 -17.45
CA GLY A 246 -1.69 5.49 -18.34
C GLY A 246 -2.84 4.71 -17.71
N ASN A 247 -3.05 3.47 -18.13
CA ASN A 247 -4.22 2.70 -17.71
C ASN A 247 -3.85 1.30 -17.22
N LEU A 248 -4.62 0.78 -16.26
CA LEU A 248 -4.72 -0.65 -15.98
C LEU A 248 -5.27 -1.39 -17.20
N THR A 249 -5.01 -2.67 -17.33
CA THR A 249 -5.51 -3.49 -18.44
C THR A 249 -7.04 -3.62 -18.38
N VAL A 250 -7.61 -3.59 -17.18
CA VAL A 250 -9.06 -3.63 -16.92
C VAL A 250 -9.42 -2.63 -15.82
N ALA A 251 -10.52 -1.91 -15.98
CA ALA A 251 -11.05 -1.04 -14.93
C ALA A 251 -11.42 -1.85 -13.68
N LYS A 252 -10.92 -1.42 -12.50
CA LYS A 252 -11.15 -2.09 -11.23
C LYS A 252 -11.02 -1.16 -10.03
N PHE A 253 -11.69 -1.50 -8.95
CA PHE A 253 -11.70 -0.79 -7.67
C PHE A 253 -11.51 -1.77 -6.51
N ASN A 254 -11.27 -1.28 -5.29
CA ASN A 254 -10.97 -2.11 -4.11
C ASN A 254 -9.78 -3.06 -4.35
N LEU A 255 -8.84 -2.61 -5.13
CA LEU A 255 -7.56 -3.27 -5.41
C LEU A 255 -6.54 -2.86 -4.35
N SER A 256 -5.40 -3.51 -4.33
CA SER A 256 -4.24 -3.08 -3.55
C SER A 256 -3.02 -2.88 -4.43
N ALA A 257 -2.05 -2.11 -3.98
CA ALA A 257 -0.82 -1.87 -4.73
C ALA A 257 0.41 -1.92 -3.83
N ALA A 258 1.51 -2.37 -4.41
CA ALA A 258 2.83 -2.29 -3.79
C ALA A 258 3.87 -1.92 -4.84
N ALA A 259 4.96 -1.30 -4.42
CA ALA A 259 6.00 -0.88 -5.33
C ALA A 259 7.39 -1.23 -4.79
N ASN A 260 8.35 -1.34 -5.70
CA ASN A 260 9.75 -1.17 -5.39
C ASN A 260 10.24 0.15 -6.01
N LYS A 261 11.56 0.38 -6.05
CA LYS A 261 12.12 1.63 -6.61
C LYS A 261 11.78 1.87 -8.09
N THR A 262 11.47 0.82 -8.84
CA THR A 262 11.35 0.88 -10.32
C THR A 262 10.01 0.40 -10.86
N GLN A 263 9.30 -0.44 -10.13
CA GLN A 263 8.06 -1.09 -10.56
C GLN A 263 6.97 -0.89 -9.52
N ALA A 264 5.73 -0.73 -9.97
CA ALA A 264 4.54 -0.87 -9.15
C ALA A 264 3.71 -2.06 -9.64
N LEU A 265 3.12 -2.77 -8.69
CA LEU A 265 2.20 -3.89 -8.92
C LEU A 265 0.83 -3.53 -8.35
N PHE A 266 -0.21 -3.84 -9.11
CA PHE A 266 -1.60 -3.70 -8.71
C PHE A 266 -2.22 -5.10 -8.60
N PHE A 267 -2.80 -5.41 -7.46
CA PHE A 267 -3.28 -6.74 -7.12
C PHE A 267 -4.79 -6.78 -7.03
N ASN A 268 -5.40 -7.84 -7.56
CA ASN A 268 -6.79 -8.20 -7.30
C ASN A 268 -7.81 -7.08 -7.67
N GLY A 269 -8.88 -6.97 -6.88
CA GLY A 269 -9.91 -5.95 -6.99
C GLY A 269 -11.20 -6.45 -7.62
N SER A 270 -12.16 -5.52 -7.78
CA SER A 270 -13.46 -5.78 -8.40
C SER A 270 -13.56 -5.11 -9.76
N THR A 271 -13.97 -5.85 -10.77
CA THR A 271 -14.28 -5.34 -12.12
C THR A 271 -15.77 -5.03 -12.31
N ALA A 272 -16.61 -5.50 -11.39
CA ALA A 272 -18.02 -5.17 -11.23
C ALA A 272 -18.43 -5.47 -9.77
N ALA A 273 -19.64 -5.13 -9.38
CA ALA A 273 -20.10 -5.21 -7.99
C ALA A 273 -19.87 -6.58 -7.30
N ALA A 274 -19.89 -7.67 -8.04
CA ALA A 274 -19.68 -9.02 -7.51
C ALA A 274 -18.68 -9.85 -8.34
N THR A 275 -17.86 -9.20 -9.15
CA THR A 275 -16.85 -9.88 -9.99
C THR A 275 -15.46 -9.46 -9.50
N TYR A 276 -14.75 -10.42 -8.94
CA TYR A 276 -13.40 -10.21 -8.41
C TYR A 276 -12.37 -10.82 -9.34
N THR A 277 -11.18 -10.23 -9.36
CA THR A 277 -10.06 -10.70 -10.16
C THR A 277 -8.88 -11.06 -9.28
N ASN A 278 -8.05 -12.00 -9.74
CA ASN A 278 -6.77 -12.32 -9.14
C ASN A 278 -5.59 -11.76 -9.95
N VAL A 279 -5.84 -11.07 -11.04
CA VAL A 279 -4.81 -10.54 -11.92
C VAL A 279 -3.90 -9.57 -11.18
N ILE A 280 -2.60 -9.75 -11.36
CA ILE A 280 -1.55 -8.84 -10.93
C ILE A 280 -1.02 -8.12 -12.16
N GLU A 281 -1.04 -6.80 -12.13
CA GLU A 281 -0.57 -5.95 -13.23
C GLU A 281 0.65 -5.14 -12.78
N LYS A 282 1.55 -4.85 -13.70
CA LYS A 282 2.77 -4.07 -13.44
C LYS A 282 2.91 -2.84 -14.31
N ILE A 283 3.54 -1.82 -13.76
CA ILE A 283 4.08 -0.66 -14.48
C ILE A 283 5.56 -0.45 -14.14
N THR A 284 6.26 0.25 -15.03
CA THR A 284 7.60 0.80 -14.75
C THR A 284 7.43 2.25 -14.30
N ILE A 285 7.71 2.56 -13.04
CA ILE A 285 7.39 3.87 -12.40
C ILE A 285 8.05 5.07 -13.13
N ALA A 286 9.25 4.87 -13.67
CA ALA A 286 10.00 5.97 -14.32
C ALA A 286 9.40 6.41 -15.66
N THR A 287 8.63 5.56 -16.33
CA THR A 287 8.15 5.78 -17.70
C THR A 287 6.64 5.63 -17.73
N THR A 288 5.93 6.70 -18.14
CA THR A 288 4.47 6.65 -18.32
C THR A 288 4.07 5.64 -19.39
N GLY A 289 2.93 5.00 -19.20
CA GLY A 289 2.38 4.00 -20.10
C GLY A 289 1.42 3.06 -19.39
N ASN A 290 0.74 2.24 -20.16
CA ASN A 290 -0.25 1.31 -19.62
C ASN A 290 0.41 0.16 -18.84
N ALA A 291 -0.35 -0.38 -17.91
CA ALA A 291 0.03 -1.59 -17.19
C ALA A 291 0.09 -2.80 -18.14
N ALA A 292 0.90 -3.76 -17.77
CA ALA A 292 1.00 -5.05 -18.43
C ALA A 292 0.75 -6.16 -17.39
N ASP A 293 0.29 -7.29 -17.87
CA ASP A 293 0.14 -8.48 -17.06
C ASP A 293 1.46 -8.88 -16.39
N PHE A 294 1.40 -9.24 -15.11
CA PHE A 294 2.53 -9.74 -14.33
C PHE A 294 2.33 -11.19 -13.91
N GLY A 295 1.11 -11.61 -13.66
CA GLY A 295 0.71 -12.93 -13.19
C GLY A 295 -0.58 -12.86 -12.37
N ASP A 296 -0.83 -13.89 -11.59
CA ASP A 296 -2.06 -14.03 -10.81
C ASP A 296 -1.79 -14.20 -9.33
N GLY A 297 -2.69 -13.64 -8.49
CA GLY A 297 -2.81 -13.96 -7.09
C GLY A 297 -3.37 -15.38 -6.88
N VAL A 298 -3.14 -15.95 -5.71
CA VAL A 298 -3.62 -17.30 -5.39
C VAL A 298 -5.15 -17.38 -5.44
N VAL A 299 -5.84 -16.32 -5.00
CA VAL A 299 -7.30 -16.23 -4.95
C VAL A 299 -7.78 -14.87 -5.44
N ALA A 300 -8.86 -14.90 -6.24
CA ALA A 300 -9.56 -13.66 -6.63
C ALA A 300 -10.25 -13.05 -5.40
N ARG A 301 -9.91 -11.78 -5.09
CA ARG A 301 -10.40 -11.07 -3.91
C ARG A 301 -10.51 -9.59 -4.15
N ARG A 302 -11.21 -8.89 -3.27
CA ARG A 302 -11.24 -7.43 -3.17
C ARG A 302 -10.96 -6.99 -1.74
N TYR A 303 -10.74 -5.69 -1.54
CA TYR A 303 -10.50 -5.13 -0.20
C TYR A 303 -9.28 -5.73 0.48
N SER A 304 -8.30 -6.15 -0.31
CA SER A 304 -6.98 -6.56 0.19
C SER A 304 -6.10 -5.35 0.42
N ALA A 305 -5.05 -5.54 1.17
CA ALA A 305 -4.00 -4.53 1.34
C ALA A 305 -2.63 -5.10 0.99
N ALA A 306 -1.69 -4.25 0.59
CA ALA A 306 -0.38 -4.68 0.15
C ALA A 306 0.73 -3.74 0.64
N THR A 307 1.93 -4.29 0.78
CA THR A 307 3.16 -3.55 1.00
C THR A 307 4.35 -4.30 0.41
N SER A 308 5.52 -3.72 0.45
CA SER A 308 6.74 -4.39 -0.02
C SER A 308 7.95 -4.07 0.85
N SER A 309 8.96 -4.94 0.78
CA SER A 309 10.26 -4.74 1.43
C SER A 309 11.15 -3.67 0.77
N ALA A 310 10.68 -3.02 -0.29
CA ALA A 310 11.50 -2.12 -1.13
C ALA A 310 10.75 -0.88 -1.65
N HIS A 311 9.64 -0.49 -1.02
CA HIS A 311 8.85 0.67 -1.43
C HIS A 311 9.58 2.01 -1.22
N GLY A 312 9.05 3.10 -1.79
CA GLY A 312 9.70 4.42 -1.80
C GLY A 312 10.03 5.01 -0.43
N GLY A 313 9.28 4.65 0.60
CA GLY A 313 9.52 5.08 1.97
C GLY A 313 10.76 4.45 2.63
N ILE A 314 11.34 3.40 2.03
CA ILE A 314 12.50 2.66 2.56
C ILE A 314 13.80 3.06 1.83
N ALA A 315 13.71 3.81 0.75
CA ALA A 315 14.81 4.12 -0.17
C ALA A 315 15.98 4.86 0.49
#